data_a4a9e8e8a6025557e024dd376b4f491b
#
_entry.id   a4a9e8e8a6025557e024dd376b4f491b
#
_cell.length_a   1.000
_cell.length_b   1.000
_cell.length_c   1.000
_cell.angle_alpha   90.00
_cell.angle_beta   90.00
_cell.angle_gamma   90.00
#
_symmetry.space_group_name_H-M   'P 1'
#
loop_
_entity.id
_entity.type
_entity.pdbx_description
1 polymer ?
#
loop_
_entity_poly.entity_id
_entity_poly.type
_entity_poly.pdbx_seq_one_letter_code
_entity_poly.pdbx_strand_id
1 'polypeptide(L)'
;MPPTLRDGRTHRELLRRRLMDLVTVHAAPDRVRLDQQIEELLEDVLEDDLLPLPARARLDDRDEEQRVVVTGMGLVTPLGIGIDAFWNGLIEGRSGVRRITLCDPGDSPCTIAAEVPEFAARDYMDAKEARRLSRASHFAVAAARMALSDSGVVVDASNRYEIGALIANGSSSPPDTEATARVLFERGLAKVNPFYITGSLPNMPSCQVAIQLGLLGYNTAIATACAASTQAIGEAAEVIRRGDATLMFAGGTEAPICRLTLASFCAIRALSTRNSDPAGASRPFDATRDGFVLGEGAGVLVLEQLAHARRRGAQIYAEILGYASTCDAYHVTAPHPEGDGAARAITRALAKARIGPQQVDYINAHATSTPAGDISETLAIKQAFGEYASSVPISATKSMTGHLTSAAGAVEAAASILALKHGIIPPTINYEYPDPACDLDYVPNQARPAPLQIVMSNSFGFGGINAVLVMQQPPMV
;
A
#
# COMPACT_ATOMS: atom_id res chain seq x y z
N MET A 1 -37.46 -9.90 -15.92
CA MET A 1 -37.24 -9.54 -14.52
C MET A 1 -36.59 -10.74 -13.84
N PRO A 2 -35.33 -10.68 -13.40
CA PRO A 2 -34.73 -11.73 -12.59
C PRO A 2 -35.19 -11.58 -11.14
N PRO A 3 -35.34 -12.67 -10.36
CA PRO A 3 -35.86 -12.62 -9.00
C PRO A 3 -34.82 -11.99 -8.07
N THR A 4 -35.29 -11.08 -7.27
CA THR A 4 -34.55 -10.38 -6.22
C THR A 4 -34.02 -11.37 -5.17
N LEU A 5 -32.70 -11.40 -4.96
CA LEU A 5 -32.01 -12.09 -3.86
C LEU A 5 -32.33 -11.41 -2.51
N ARG A 6 -33.50 -11.68 -1.96
CA ARG A 6 -33.97 -11.19 -0.65
C ARG A 6 -34.43 -12.32 0.25
N ASP A 7 -33.77 -13.48 0.24
CA ASP A 7 -34.12 -14.51 1.19
C ASP A 7 -32.88 -15.30 1.63
N GLY A 8 -32.50 -15.17 2.90
CA GLY A 8 -31.43 -15.96 3.51
C GLY A 8 -31.60 -17.46 3.38
N ARG A 9 -32.86 -17.91 3.11
CA ARG A 9 -33.19 -19.29 2.76
C ARG A 9 -32.53 -19.73 1.44
N THR A 10 -32.46 -18.85 0.45
CA THR A 10 -31.89 -19.17 -0.88
C THR A 10 -30.38 -19.36 -0.80
N HIS A 11 -29.70 -18.61 0.05
CA HIS A 11 -28.24 -18.73 0.28
C HIS A 11 -27.91 -20.02 1.05
N ARG A 12 -28.74 -20.35 2.05
CA ARG A 12 -28.67 -21.60 2.82
C ARG A 12 -28.88 -22.83 1.95
N GLU A 13 -29.85 -22.80 1.06
CA GLU A 13 -30.11 -23.87 0.08
C GLU A 13 -28.98 -24.04 -0.94
N LEU A 14 -28.33 -22.94 -1.38
CA LEU A 14 -27.21 -22.97 -2.31
C LEU A 14 -25.94 -23.54 -1.65
N LEU A 15 -25.64 -23.14 -0.42
CA LEU A 15 -24.54 -23.67 0.40
C LEU A 15 -24.76 -25.14 0.73
N ARG A 16 -25.98 -25.52 1.14
CA ARG A 16 -26.35 -26.92 1.39
C ARG A 16 -26.16 -27.78 0.14
N ARG A 17 -26.58 -27.30 -1.02
CA ARG A 17 -26.43 -28.00 -2.31
C ARG A 17 -24.94 -28.20 -2.66
N ARG A 18 -24.11 -27.20 -2.52
CA ARG A 18 -22.64 -27.27 -2.77
C ARG A 18 -21.94 -28.21 -1.79
N LEU A 19 -22.32 -28.19 -0.50
CA LEU A 19 -21.78 -29.11 0.49
C LEU A 19 -22.22 -30.57 0.25
N MET A 20 -23.47 -30.77 -0.15
CA MET A 20 -24.00 -32.10 -0.51
C MET A 20 -23.35 -32.64 -1.79
N ASP A 21 -23.04 -31.79 -2.78
CA ASP A 21 -22.33 -32.18 -3.99
C ASP A 21 -20.86 -32.58 -3.68
N LEU A 22 -20.21 -31.95 -2.71
CA LEU A 22 -18.87 -32.30 -2.23
C LEU A 22 -18.84 -33.65 -1.46
N VAL A 23 -19.90 -33.96 -0.72
CA VAL A 23 -20.03 -35.19 0.07
C VAL A 23 -20.44 -36.39 -0.79
N THR A 24 -21.18 -36.19 -1.90
CA THR A 24 -21.59 -37.28 -2.81
C THR A 24 -20.43 -37.90 -3.57
N VAL A 25 -19.23 -37.30 -3.58
CA VAL A 25 -18.02 -37.84 -4.22
C VAL A 25 -17.34 -38.92 -3.37
N HIS A 26 -17.63 -39.02 -2.06
CA HIS A 26 -17.05 -40.04 -1.18
C HIS A 26 -18.17 -40.79 -0.45
N ALA A 27 -18.44 -42.01 -0.86
CA ALA A 27 -19.41 -42.91 -0.24
C ALA A 27 -19.03 -43.22 1.23
N ALA A 28 -19.79 -42.68 2.19
CA ALA A 28 -19.70 -43.02 3.60
C ALA A 28 -21.00 -43.65 4.12
N PRO A 29 -20.96 -44.65 5.01
CA PRO A 29 -22.13 -45.45 5.41
C PRO A 29 -23.08 -44.78 6.42
N ASP A 30 -22.88 -43.51 6.81
CA ASP A 30 -23.68 -42.88 7.87
C ASP A 30 -24.20 -41.48 7.44
N ARG A 31 -25.03 -41.49 6.41
CA ARG A 31 -25.56 -40.27 5.76
C ARG A 31 -26.40 -39.36 6.68
N VAL A 32 -27.16 -39.97 7.63
CA VAL A 32 -28.05 -39.24 8.56
C VAL A 32 -27.25 -38.45 9.59
N ARG A 33 -26.13 -38.99 10.05
CA ARG A 33 -25.22 -38.32 11.03
C ARG A 33 -24.42 -37.19 10.40
N LEU A 34 -24.10 -37.32 9.12
CA LEU A 34 -23.39 -36.30 8.35
C LEU A 34 -24.30 -35.11 8.00
N ASP A 35 -25.58 -35.39 7.65
CA ASP A 35 -26.59 -34.35 7.41
C ASP A 35 -26.86 -33.52 8.69
N GLN A 36 -26.89 -34.16 9.88
CA GLN A 36 -27.02 -33.46 11.15
C GLN A 36 -25.81 -32.59 11.49
N GLN A 37 -24.60 -33.08 11.28
CA GLN A 37 -23.37 -32.31 11.49
C GLN A 37 -23.23 -31.14 10.51
N ILE A 38 -23.71 -31.27 9.29
CA ILE A 38 -23.76 -30.18 8.30
C ILE A 38 -24.79 -29.11 8.71
N GLU A 39 -25.94 -29.49 9.24
CA GLU A 39 -26.93 -28.53 9.74
C GLU A 39 -26.42 -27.78 10.98
N GLU A 40 -25.79 -28.46 11.93
CA GLU A 40 -25.15 -27.84 13.12
C GLU A 40 -24.03 -26.87 12.71
N LEU A 41 -23.14 -27.25 11.78
CA LEU A 41 -22.08 -26.38 11.23
C LEU A 41 -22.66 -25.19 10.46
N LEU A 42 -23.75 -25.35 9.74
CA LEU A 42 -24.42 -24.26 9.03
C LEU A 42 -25.15 -23.31 10.00
N GLU A 43 -25.66 -23.79 11.13
CA GLU A 43 -26.22 -22.94 12.19
C GLU A 43 -25.14 -22.11 12.85
N ASP A 44 -24.00 -22.70 13.26
CA ASP A 44 -22.88 -22.01 13.87
C ASP A 44 -22.25 -20.95 12.93
N VAL A 45 -22.05 -21.27 11.64
CA VAL A 45 -21.47 -20.35 10.66
C VAL A 45 -22.44 -19.23 10.28
N LEU A 46 -23.76 -19.47 10.29
CA LEU A 46 -24.75 -18.46 9.91
C LEU A 46 -25.22 -17.60 11.11
N GLU A 47 -25.07 -18.07 12.34
CA GLU A 47 -25.30 -17.22 13.52
C GLU A 47 -24.16 -16.21 13.73
N ASP A 48 -22.91 -16.57 13.40
CA ASP A 48 -21.77 -15.63 13.44
C ASP A 48 -21.82 -14.58 12.30
N ASP A 49 -22.38 -14.91 11.12
CA ASP A 49 -22.48 -13.98 9.99
C ASP A 49 -23.71 -13.04 10.05
N LEU A 50 -24.66 -13.26 10.98
CA LEU A 50 -25.88 -12.46 11.12
C LEU A 50 -25.90 -11.51 12.32
N LEU A 51 -24.75 -11.21 12.91
CA LEU A 51 -24.69 -10.11 13.86
C LEU A 51 -25.08 -8.81 13.15
N PRO A 52 -26.10 -8.08 13.61
CA PRO A 52 -26.45 -6.79 13.03
C PRO A 52 -25.23 -5.89 13.13
N LEU A 53 -24.78 -5.37 11.97
CA LEU A 53 -23.66 -4.40 11.92
C LEU A 53 -23.93 -3.30 12.95
N PRO A 54 -23.02 -3.06 13.88
CA PRO A 54 -23.23 -2.07 14.92
C PRO A 54 -23.40 -0.69 14.28
N ALA A 55 -24.40 0.06 14.75
CA ALA A 55 -24.57 1.47 14.40
C ALA A 55 -23.23 2.23 14.61
N ARG A 56 -22.99 3.31 13.84
CA ARG A 56 -21.75 4.15 13.83
C ARG A 56 -21.15 4.46 15.24
N ALA A 57 -21.94 4.33 16.30
CA ALA A 57 -21.55 4.63 17.68
C ALA A 57 -20.61 3.60 18.36
N ARG A 58 -20.33 2.44 17.75
CA ARG A 58 -19.55 1.36 18.41
C ARG A 58 -18.13 1.17 17.89
N LEU A 59 -17.61 2.08 17.09
CA LEU A 59 -16.18 2.06 16.68
C LEU A 59 -15.23 2.39 17.85
N ASP A 60 -15.76 2.91 18.97
CA ASP A 60 -15.01 3.39 20.13
C ASP A 60 -14.82 2.38 21.27
N ASP A 61 -15.30 1.13 21.15
CA ASP A 61 -15.23 0.11 22.22
C ASP A 61 -13.82 -0.50 22.39
N ARG A 62 -12.82 -0.10 21.58
CA ARG A 62 -11.44 -0.52 21.79
C ARG A 62 -10.79 0.28 22.90
N ASP A 63 -10.02 -0.41 23.74
CA ASP A 63 -9.13 0.23 24.71
C ASP A 63 -8.19 1.20 23.95
N GLU A 64 -8.05 2.43 24.46
CA GLU A 64 -7.17 3.45 23.87
C GLU A 64 -5.71 2.97 23.73
N GLU A 65 -5.29 2.03 24.56
CA GLU A 65 -3.97 1.38 24.46
C GLU A 65 -3.83 0.49 23.23
N GLN A 66 -4.93 0.00 22.68
CA GLN A 66 -4.97 -0.82 21.46
C GLN A 66 -5.30 -0.03 20.20
N ARG A 67 -5.66 1.24 20.31
CA ARG A 67 -5.94 2.13 19.18
C ARG A 67 -4.65 2.75 18.66
N VAL A 68 -4.47 2.71 17.36
CA VAL A 68 -3.26 3.20 16.70
C VAL A 68 -3.59 4.36 15.79
N VAL A 69 -2.90 5.47 16.01
CA VAL A 69 -3.10 6.72 15.27
C VAL A 69 -1.85 7.13 14.51
N VAL A 70 -2.02 7.94 13.47
CA VAL A 70 -0.94 8.56 12.70
C VAL A 70 -0.73 9.96 13.24
N THR A 71 0.46 10.25 13.74
CA THR A 71 0.81 11.55 14.33
C THR A 71 1.85 12.34 13.55
N GLY A 72 2.47 11.71 12.54
CA GLY A 72 3.43 12.40 11.65
C GLY A 72 3.62 11.67 10.33
N MET A 73 4.00 12.43 9.32
CA MET A 73 4.25 11.92 7.96
C MET A 73 5.49 12.56 7.35
N GLY A 74 6.23 11.79 6.55
CA GLY A 74 7.35 12.30 5.76
C GLY A 74 7.38 11.63 4.39
N LEU A 75 7.55 12.44 3.36
CA LEU A 75 7.36 12.02 1.96
C LEU A 75 8.49 12.50 1.07
N VAL A 76 9.01 11.57 0.26
CA VAL A 76 9.96 11.83 -0.82
C VAL A 76 9.37 11.21 -2.09
N THR A 77 8.87 12.01 -3.01
CA THR A 77 8.05 11.54 -4.14
C THR A 77 8.41 12.24 -5.45
N PRO A 78 8.02 11.68 -6.60
CA PRO A 78 8.16 12.35 -7.90
C PRO A 78 7.37 13.67 -8.03
N LEU A 79 6.38 13.90 -7.17
CA LEU A 79 5.61 15.14 -7.10
C LEU A 79 6.28 16.23 -6.25
N GLY A 80 7.30 15.85 -5.48
CA GLY A 80 8.07 16.72 -4.62
C GLY A 80 8.38 16.09 -3.26
N ILE A 81 9.15 16.82 -2.45
CA ILE A 81 9.60 16.42 -1.13
C ILE A 81 8.78 17.16 -0.07
N GLY A 82 8.26 16.42 0.91
CA GLY A 82 7.40 16.94 1.97
C GLY A 82 5.91 16.85 1.65
N ILE A 83 5.09 17.06 2.69
CA ILE A 83 3.63 16.89 2.64
C ILE A 83 2.99 17.87 1.67
N ASP A 84 3.33 19.15 1.75
CA ASP A 84 2.68 20.21 0.97
C ASP A 84 2.96 20.07 -0.53
N ALA A 85 4.23 19.81 -0.92
CA ALA A 85 4.59 19.62 -2.32
C ALA A 85 3.87 18.41 -2.93
N PHE A 86 3.79 17.32 -2.18
CA PHE A 86 3.09 16.11 -2.57
C PHE A 86 1.58 16.34 -2.71
N TRP A 87 0.94 16.93 -1.69
CA TRP A 87 -0.49 17.17 -1.70
C TRP A 87 -0.93 18.11 -2.82
N ASN A 88 -0.23 19.24 -2.98
CA ASN A 88 -0.51 20.18 -4.06
C ASN A 88 -0.37 19.50 -5.43
N GLY A 89 0.67 18.67 -5.61
CA GLY A 89 0.82 17.90 -6.84
C GLY A 89 -0.33 16.94 -7.12
N LEU A 90 -0.88 16.31 -6.09
CA LEU A 90 -2.02 15.39 -6.21
C LEU A 90 -3.31 16.14 -6.61
N ILE A 91 -3.67 17.22 -5.90
CA ILE A 91 -4.93 17.94 -6.18
C ILE A 91 -4.90 18.71 -7.49
N GLU A 92 -3.72 19.15 -7.95
CA GLU A 92 -3.52 19.78 -9.26
C GLU A 92 -3.49 18.76 -10.41
N GLY A 93 -3.45 17.46 -10.12
CA GLY A 93 -3.33 16.42 -11.15
C GLY A 93 -2.00 16.46 -11.89
N ARG A 94 -0.89 16.82 -11.21
CA ARG A 94 0.44 16.88 -11.84
C ARG A 94 1.01 15.48 -12.04
N SER A 95 1.58 15.22 -13.23
CA SER A 95 2.35 14.00 -13.47
C SER A 95 3.81 14.19 -13.04
N GLY A 96 4.33 13.24 -12.24
CA GLY A 96 5.75 13.13 -11.91
C GLY A 96 6.56 12.34 -12.94
N VAL A 97 5.91 11.83 -13.98
CA VAL A 97 6.55 11.01 -15.02
C VAL A 97 7.30 11.89 -16.03
N ARG A 98 8.53 11.51 -16.32
CA ARG A 98 9.41 12.24 -17.25
C ARG A 98 10.37 11.28 -17.97
N ARG A 99 11.17 11.80 -18.89
CA ARG A 99 12.29 11.05 -19.46
C ARG A 99 13.31 10.72 -18.37
N ILE A 100 13.85 9.50 -18.39
CA ILE A 100 14.86 9.03 -17.41
C ILE A 100 16.11 9.91 -17.51
N THR A 101 16.61 10.34 -16.34
CA THR A 101 17.85 11.10 -16.20
C THR A 101 18.88 10.41 -15.29
N LEU A 102 18.42 9.48 -14.41
CA LEU A 102 19.28 8.80 -13.44
C LEU A 102 20.19 7.73 -14.06
N CYS A 103 19.86 7.21 -15.24
CA CYS A 103 20.70 6.30 -15.99
C CYS A 103 20.48 6.49 -17.50
N ASP A 104 21.44 6.01 -18.30
CA ASP A 104 21.24 5.88 -19.75
C ASP A 104 20.38 4.63 -20.00
N PRO A 105 19.15 4.77 -20.49
CA PRO A 105 18.29 3.62 -20.79
C PRO A 105 18.80 2.77 -21.97
N GLY A 106 19.72 3.30 -22.78
CA GLY A 106 20.29 2.62 -23.95
C GLY A 106 19.22 2.27 -24.98
N ASP A 107 19.15 0.99 -25.32
CA ASP A 107 18.20 0.38 -26.26
C ASP A 107 16.89 -0.09 -25.59
N SER A 108 16.62 0.33 -24.36
CA SER A 108 15.39 -0.05 -23.65
C SER A 108 14.13 0.42 -24.38
N PRO A 109 13.11 -0.41 -24.53
CA PRO A 109 11.80 -0.01 -25.06
C PRO A 109 11.12 1.08 -24.21
N CYS A 110 11.43 1.15 -22.91
CA CYS A 110 10.94 2.17 -22.00
C CYS A 110 12.06 3.14 -21.64
N THR A 111 11.83 4.45 -21.86
CA THR A 111 12.79 5.54 -21.59
C THR A 111 12.22 6.59 -20.63
N ILE A 112 11.16 6.23 -19.90
CA ILE A 112 10.43 7.10 -18.97
C ILE A 112 10.39 6.51 -17.56
N ALA A 113 10.40 7.35 -16.56
CA ALA A 113 10.24 6.99 -15.15
C ALA A 113 9.70 8.15 -14.32
N ALA A 114 9.25 7.87 -13.11
CA ALA A 114 8.87 8.85 -12.12
C ALA A 114 10.01 9.02 -11.11
N GLU A 115 10.96 9.88 -11.42
CA GLU A 115 12.15 10.19 -10.62
C GLU A 115 11.86 11.28 -9.58
N VAL A 116 12.48 11.19 -8.40
CA VAL A 116 12.43 12.24 -7.38
C VAL A 116 13.29 13.42 -7.82
N PRO A 117 12.71 14.63 -7.99
CA PRO A 117 13.47 15.79 -8.43
C PRO A 117 14.38 16.34 -7.31
N GLU A 118 15.53 16.84 -7.68
CA GLU A 118 16.42 17.69 -6.85
C GLU A 118 16.74 17.16 -5.45
N PHE A 119 16.72 15.84 -5.24
CA PHE A 119 17.04 15.25 -3.94
C PHE A 119 18.55 15.30 -3.64
N ALA A 120 18.91 15.90 -2.52
CA ALA A 120 20.27 15.94 -2.00
C ALA A 120 20.33 15.29 -0.61
N ALA A 121 20.97 14.12 -0.49
CA ALA A 121 21.08 13.38 0.77
C ALA A 121 21.71 14.19 1.91
N ARG A 122 22.66 15.10 1.58
CA ARG A 122 23.35 15.97 2.54
C ARG A 122 22.43 16.92 3.32
N ASP A 123 21.23 17.15 2.83
CA ASP A 123 20.25 18.02 3.49
C ASP A 123 19.56 17.28 4.67
N TYR A 124 19.70 15.95 4.72
CA TYR A 124 19.04 15.08 5.70
C TYR A 124 20.02 14.26 6.55
N MET A 125 21.28 14.13 6.14
CA MET A 125 22.28 13.33 6.84
C MET A 125 23.70 13.80 6.57
N ASP A 126 24.64 13.38 7.42
CA ASP A 126 26.05 13.68 7.21
C ASP A 126 26.58 13.17 5.86
N ALA A 127 27.37 13.97 5.16
CA ALA A 127 27.87 13.66 3.82
C ALA A 127 28.78 12.42 3.77
N LYS A 128 29.47 12.08 4.87
CA LYS A 128 30.32 10.87 4.97
C LYS A 128 29.43 9.63 5.15
N GLU A 129 28.39 9.74 5.94
CA GLU A 129 27.38 8.70 6.14
C GLU A 129 26.65 8.42 4.82
N ALA A 130 26.16 9.48 4.15
CA ALA A 130 25.44 9.37 2.88
C ALA A 130 26.20 8.55 1.83
N ARG A 131 27.53 8.72 1.72
CA ARG A 131 28.37 7.98 0.76
C ARG A 131 28.43 6.47 1.00
N ARG A 132 27.96 5.98 2.13
CA ARG A 132 27.96 4.56 2.52
C ARG A 132 26.61 3.90 2.35
N LEU A 133 25.57 4.68 2.05
CA LEU A 133 24.17 4.24 2.01
C LEU A 133 23.68 4.22 0.57
N SER A 134 22.72 3.34 0.30
CA SER A 134 21.98 3.31 -0.95
C SER A 134 21.01 4.50 -1.06
N ARG A 135 20.61 4.85 -2.27
CA ARG A 135 19.62 5.89 -2.53
C ARG A 135 18.28 5.61 -1.83
N ALA A 136 17.84 4.35 -1.76
CA ALA A 136 16.66 3.95 -1.02
C ALA A 136 16.79 4.26 0.48
N SER A 137 17.97 4.01 1.07
CA SER A 137 18.25 4.37 2.47
C SER A 137 18.28 5.89 2.68
N HIS A 138 18.80 6.66 1.71
CA HIS A 138 18.72 8.12 1.77
C HIS A 138 17.28 8.62 1.85
N PHE A 139 16.41 8.10 0.99
CA PHE A 139 14.99 8.45 0.98
C PHE A 139 14.29 8.07 2.29
N ALA A 140 14.55 6.85 2.80
CA ALA A 140 13.96 6.38 4.06
C ALA A 140 14.35 7.27 5.24
N VAL A 141 15.63 7.62 5.38
CA VAL A 141 16.11 8.51 6.45
C VAL A 141 15.55 9.92 6.31
N ALA A 142 15.49 10.46 5.09
CA ALA A 142 14.91 11.78 4.83
C ALA A 142 13.41 11.80 5.20
N ALA A 143 12.64 10.82 4.73
CA ALA A 143 11.24 10.69 5.06
C ALA A 143 11.01 10.48 6.58
N ALA A 144 11.82 9.65 7.24
CA ALA A 144 11.72 9.42 8.68
C ALA A 144 12.04 10.69 9.51
N ARG A 145 13.03 11.49 9.09
CA ARG A 145 13.33 12.78 9.75
C ARG A 145 12.20 13.79 9.59
N MET A 146 11.60 13.86 8.40
CA MET A 146 10.43 14.70 8.17
C MET A 146 9.23 14.23 9.02
N ALA A 147 8.97 12.92 9.07
CA ALA A 147 7.91 12.35 9.89
C ALA A 147 8.13 12.60 11.40
N LEU A 148 9.37 12.48 11.87
CA LEU A 148 9.76 12.82 13.26
C LEU A 148 9.48 14.29 13.56
N SER A 149 9.92 15.20 12.70
CA SER A 149 9.68 16.63 12.85
C SER A 149 8.19 16.97 12.84
N ASP A 150 7.43 16.38 11.94
CA ASP A 150 5.99 16.60 11.78
C ASP A 150 5.20 16.08 13.01
N SER A 151 5.63 14.93 13.56
CA SER A 151 4.99 14.34 14.73
C SER A 151 5.22 15.11 16.04
N GLY A 152 6.25 15.95 16.10
CA GLY A 152 6.68 16.63 17.31
C GLY A 152 7.23 15.72 18.41
N VAL A 153 7.50 14.45 18.11
CA VAL A 153 8.12 13.50 19.06
C VAL A 153 9.59 13.86 19.28
N VAL A 154 9.99 13.86 20.55
CA VAL A 154 11.40 13.96 20.93
C VAL A 154 11.86 12.56 21.35
N VAL A 155 12.84 12.02 20.64
CA VAL A 155 13.48 10.74 20.97
C VAL A 155 14.60 10.99 21.96
N ASP A 156 14.53 10.40 23.16
CA ASP A 156 15.52 10.56 24.20
C ASP A 156 15.79 9.27 24.99
N ALA A 157 16.55 9.36 26.07
CA ALA A 157 16.92 8.21 26.89
C ALA A 157 15.72 7.54 27.60
N SER A 158 14.62 8.26 27.79
CA SER A 158 13.45 7.75 28.52
C SER A 158 12.51 6.91 27.63
N ASN A 159 12.45 7.16 26.30
CA ASN A 159 11.48 6.57 25.41
C ASN A 159 12.06 5.74 24.24
N ARG A 160 13.33 5.89 23.89
CA ARG A 160 13.94 5.27 22.70
C ARG A 160 13.85 3.75 22.63
N TYR A 161 13.66 3.07 23.76
CA TYR A 161 13.51 1.61 23.83
C TYR A 161 12.12 1.13 23.44
N GLU A 162 11.13 2.03 23.46
CA GLU A 162 9.73 1.77 23.08
C GLU A 162 9.38 2.31 21.70
N ILE A 163 10.37 2.90 21.00
CA ILE A 163 10.18 3.44 19.64
C ILE A 163 10.91 2.55 18.64
N GLY A 164 10.15 2.04 17.67
CA GLY A 164 10.65 1.13 16.65
C GLY A 164 10.61 1.68 15.23
N ALA A 165 11.13 0.87 14.29
CA ALA A 165 11.05 1.14 12.85
C ALA A 165 10.69 -0.12 12.07
N LEU A 166 9.82 0.03 11.07
CA LEU A 166 9.46 -0.99 10.11
C LEU A 166 9.37 -0.36 8.73
N ILE A 167 10.48 -0.37 7.99
CA ILE A 167 10.58 0.25 6.67
C ILE A 167 10.72 -0.84 5.61
N ALA A 168 9.72 -0.95 4.74
CA ALA A 168 9.72 -1.89 3.63
C ALA A 168 10.70 -1.46 2.53
N ASN A 169 11.32 -2.46 1.91
CA ASN A 169 12.11 -2.30 0.69
C ASN A 169 12.07 -3.61 -0.10
N GLY A 170 11.66 -3.55 -1.36
CA GLY A 170 11.41 -4.73 -2.18
C GLY A 170 12.60 -5.20 -3.00
N SER A 171 13.34 -4.28 -3.58
CA SER A 171 14.40 -4.59 -4.55
C SER A 171 15.82 -4.40 -4.02
N SER A 172 15.97 -4.11 -2.72
CA SER A 172 17.29 -3.77 -2.16
C SER A 172 17.87 -2.51 -2.80
N SER A 173 18.97 -2.62 -3.56
CA SER A 173 19.57 -1.51 -4.30
C SER A 173 20.05 -1.98 -5.67
N PRO A 174 19.17 -2.11 -6.67
CA PRO A 174 19.56 -2.52 -8.02
C PRO A 174 20.62 -1.60 -8.67
N PRO A 175 20.57 -0.25 -8.53
CA PRO A 175 21.61 0.61 -9.09
C PRO A 175 23.02 0.32 -8.52
N ASP A 176 23.13 0.10 -7.21
CA ASP A 176 24.42 -0.23 -6.58
C ASP A 176 24.89 -1.63 -6.97
N THR A 177 23.95 -2.57 -7.16
CA THR A 177 24.25 -3.94 -7.64
C THR A 177 24.80 -3.90 -9.05
N GLU A 178 24.16 -3.17 -9.96
CA GLU A 178 24.62 -3.00 -11.34
C GLU A 178 26.02 -2.35 -11.38
N ALA A 179 26.20 -1.26 -10.65
CA ALA A 179 27.46 -0.53 -10.58
C ALA A 179 28.60 -1.40 -9.99
N THR A 180 28.30 -2.15 -8.91
CA THR A 180 29.29 -3.01 -8.24
C THR A 180 29.68 -4.20 -9.11
N ALA A 181 28.71 -4.83 -9.80
CA ALA A 181 28.97 -5.90 -10.73
C ALA A 181 29.90 -5.44 -11.88
N ARG A 182 29.66 -4.26 -12.44
CA ARG A 182 30.51 -3.65 -13.46
C ARG A 182 31.94 -3.45 -12.95
N VAL A 183 32.11 -2.87 -11.75
CA VAL A 183 33.44 -2.68 -11.13
C VAL A 183 34.15 -4.00 -10.91
N LEU A 184 33.44 -5.04 -10.44
CA LEU A 184 34.00 -6.37 -10.22
C LEU A 184 34.55 -6.97 -11.51
N PHE A 185 33.81 -6.92 -12.62
CA PHE A 185 34.20 -7.53 -13.90
C PHE A 185 35.26 -6.72 -14.64
N GLU A 186 35.23 -5.38 -14.57
CA GLU A 186 36.17 -4.51 -15.29
C GLU A 186 37.47 -4.26 -14.51
N ARG A 187 37.42 -4.20 -13.16
CA ARG A 187 38.53 -3.73 -12.29
C ARG A 187 38.98 -4.73 -11.25
N GLY A 188 38.27 -5.84 -11.10
CA GLY A 188 38.58 -6.92 -10.17
C GLY A 188 38.17 -6.66 -8.72
N LEU A 189 38.26 -7.69 -7.90
CA LEU A 189 37.78 -7.80 -6.53
C LEU A 189 38.26 -6.64 -5.63
N ALA A 190 39.50 -6.25 -5.73
CA ALA A 190 40.12 -5.21 -4.88
C ALA A 190 39.52 -3.80 -5.05
N LYS A 191 38.69 -3.59 -6.06
CA LYS A 191 38.03 -2.30 -6.35
C LYS A 191 36.54 -2.28 -5.98
N VAL A 192 35.99 -3.42 -5.53
CA VAL A 192 34.60 -3.50 -5.05
C VAL A 192 34.44 -2.64 -3.79
N ASN A 193 33.35 -1.88 -3.73
CA ASN A 193 33.01 -1.05 -2.57
C ASN A 193 32.79 -1.92 -1.32
N PRO A 194 33.57 -1.75 -0.22
CA PRO A 194 33.41 -2.55 1.00
C PRO A 194 32.06 -2.33 1.70
N PHE A 195 31.35 -1.23 1.41
CA PHE A 195 30.02 -0.93 1.96
C PHE A 195 28.89 -1.47 1.10
N TYR A 196 29.17 -2.12 -0.04
CA TYR A 196 28.13 -2.62 -0.93
C TYR A 196 27.12 -3.53 -0.22
N ILE A 197 27.59 -4.57 0.48
CA ILE A 197 26.71 -5.52 1.17
C ILE A 197 25.82 -4.80 2.19
N THR A 198 26.41 -3.96 3.04
CA THR A 198 25.66 -3.24 4.08
C THR A 198 24.76 -2.13 3.53
N GLY A 199 24.99 -1.68 2.30
CA GLY A 199 24.13 -0.72 1.60
C GLY A 199 22.97 -1.38 0.82
N SER A 200 23.14 -2.64 0.38
CA SER A 200 22.22 -3.32 -0.54
C SER A 200 21.27 -4.32 0.11
N LEU A 201 21.39 -4.65 1.39
CA LEU A 201 20.44 -5.55 2.05
C LEU A 201 19.07 -4.86 2.21
N PRO A 202 17.93 -5.59 2.01
CA PRO A 202 16.60 -4.99 2.02
C PRO A 202 16.17 -4.45 3.40
N ASN A 203 16.79 -4.92 4.49
CA ASN A 203 16.54 -4.39 5.84
C ASN A 203 17.32 -3.11 6.17
N MET A 204 18.30 -2.71 5.34
CA MET A 204 19.17 -1.57 5.66
C MET A 204 18.43 -0.24 5.75
N PRO A 205 17.42 0.08 4.94
CA PRO A 205 16.65 1.30 5.13
C PRO A 205 16.06 1.42 6.53
N SER A 206 15.46 0.32 7.07
CA SER A 206 14.92 0.31 8.44
C SER A 206 16.00 0.45 9.50
N CYS A 207 17.11 -0.28 9.34
CA CYS A 207 18.27 -0.16 10.24
C CYS A 207 18.85 1.25 10.23
N GLN A 208 18.94 1.89 9.06
CA GLN A 208 19.47 3.25 8.96
C GLN A 208 18.55 4.29 9.59
N VAL A 209 17.24 4.14 9.47
CA VAL A 209 16.27 4.97 10.19
C VAL A 209 16.51 4.83 11.70
N ALA A 210 16.62 3.61 12.22
CA ALA A 210 16.86 3.38 13.64
C ALA A 210 18.19 3.99 14.12
N ILE A 211 19.28 3.78 13.37
CA ILE A 211 20.60 4.33 13.69
C ILE A 211 20.58 5.87 13.71
N GLN A 212 20.03 6.49 12.66
CA GLN A 212 20.04 7.93 12.49
C GLN A 212 19.11 8.68 13.45
N LEU A 213 18.05 8.03 13.95
CA LEU A 213 17.10 8.61 14.90
C LEU A 213 17.33 8.11 16.33
N GLY A 214 18.24 7.17 16.55
CA GLY A 214 18.54 6.62 17.88
C GLY A 214 17.45 5.72 18.46
N LEU A 215 16.71 5.00 17.61
CA LEU A 215 15.61 4.11 18.01
C LEU A 215 16.16 2.76 18.46
N LEU A 216 15.80 2.29 19.63
CA LEU A 216 16.30 1.05 20.22
C LEU A 216 15.18 -0.01 20.44
N GLY A 217 13.95 0.28 20.01
CA GLY A 217 12.83 -0.64 20.09
C GLY A 217 12.81 -1.63 18.92
N TYR A 218 11.61 -2.09 18.60
CA TYR A 218 11.35 -3.09 17.56
C TYR A 218 11.87 -2.62 16.18
N ASN A 219 12.68 -3.44 15.50
CA ASN A 219 13.19 -3.11 14.18
C ASN A 219 13.10 -4.32 13.24
N THR A 220 12.46 -4.14 12.09
CA THR A 220 12.40 -5.15 11.03
C THR A 220 12.14 -4.51 9.67
N ALA A 221 12.13 -5.32 8.61
CA ALA A 221 11.78 -4.89 7.25
C ALA A 221 10.85 -5.92 6.60
N ILE A 222 10.03 -5.46 5.65
CA ILE A 222 9.13 -6.29 4.84
C ILE A 222 9.50 -6.14 3.38
N ALA A 223 9.54 -7.28 2.66
CA ALA A 223 9.86 -7.36 1.24
C ALA A 223 8.77 -8.18 0.53
N THR A 224 7.59 -7.61 0.35
CA THR A 224 6.41 -8.21 -0.32
C THR A 224 6.02 -7.45 -1.58
N ALA A 225 7.04 -7.11 -2.38
CA ALA A 225 6.90 -6.37 -3.64
C ALA A 225 6.05 -5.10 -3.45
N CYS A 226 5.05 -4.87 -4.33
CA CYS A 226 4.25 -3.63 -4.33
C CYS A 226 3.33 -3.48 -3.10
N ALA A 227 3.07 -4.55 -2.35
CA ALA A 227 2.26 -4.53 -1.13
C ALA A 227 3.09 -4.22 0.14
N ALA A 228 4.43 -4.12 0.02
CA ALA A 228 5.33 -4.15 1.16
C ALA A 228 5.13 -3.02 2.17
N SER A 229 4.97 -1.77 1.74
CA SER A 229 4.79 -0.66 2.69
C SER A 229 3.39 -0.57 3.29
N THR A 230 2.36 -1.00 2.57
CA THR A 230 1.02 -1.17 3.14
C THR A 230 1.03 -2.22 4.24
N GLN A 231 1.69 -3.35 3.97
CA GLN A 231 1.91 -4.39 4.96
C GLN A 231 2.76 -3.90 6.14
N ALA A 232 3.82 -3.13 5.88
CA ALA A 232 4.66 -2.56 6.93
C ALA A 232 3.89 -1.64 7.89
N ILE A 233 2.99 -0.80 7.36
CA ILE A 233 2.12 0.05 8.19
C ILE A 233 1.16 -0.82 9.01
N GLY A 234 0.52 -1.81 8.39
CA GLY A 234 -0.40 -2.72 9.07
C GLY A 234 0.29 -3.52 10.18
N GLU A 235 1.44 -4.15 9.90
CA GLU A 235 2.20 -4.92 10.89
C GLU A 235 2.76 -4.02 12.01
N ALA A 236 3.20 -2.81 11.71
CA ALA A 236 3.63 -1.85 12.74
C ALA A 236 2.48 -1.46 13.67
N ALA A 237 1.26 -1.32 13.13
CA ALA A 237 0.07 -1.11 13.97
C ALA A 237 -0.20 -2.32 14.88
N GLU A 238 -0.02 -3.56 14.39
CA GLU A 238 -0.14 -4.76 15.22
C GLU A 238 0.99 -4.87 16.28
N VAL A 239 2.22 -4.41 15.97
CA VAL A 239 3.32 -4.30 16.96
C VAL A 239 2.91 -3.39 18.12
N ILE A 240 2.30 -2.25 17.84
CA ILE A 240 1.79 -1.33 18.87
C ILE A 240 0.62 -1.98 19.65
N ARG A 241 -0.34 -2.59 18.95
CA ARG A 241 -1.53 -3.21 19.59
C ARG A 241 -1.19 -4.33 20.57
N ARG A 242 -0.12 -5.07 20.31
CA ARG A 242 0.33 -6.15 21.23
C ARG A 242 1.31 -5.65 22.31
N GLY A 243 1.64 -4.35 22.33
CA GLY A 243 2.45 -3.74 23.38
C GLY A 243 3.96 -3.86 23.21
N ASP A 244 4.47 -4.28 22.04
CA ASP A 244 5.92 -4.40 21.78
C ASP A 244 6.58 -3.03 21.48
N ALA A 245 5.79 -2.00 21.17
CA ALA A 245 6.23 -0.63 20.99
C ALA A 245 5.08 0.34 21.33
N THR A 246 5.43 1.52 21.79
CA THR A 246 4.48 2.64 21.97
C THR A 246 4.35 3.47 20.70
N LEU A 247 5.42 3.52 19.90
CA LEU A 247 5.51 4.30 18.67
C LEU A 247 6.35 3.56 17.62
N MET A 248 5.92 3.62 16.37
CA MET A 248 6.62 3.01 15.23
C MET A 248 6.76 3.99 14.06
N PHE A 249 7.97 4.10 13.52
CA PHE A 249 8.19 4.64 12.18
C PHE A 249 7.90 3.54 11.17
N ALA A 250 6.83 3.68 10.41
CA ALA A 250 6.33 2.65 9.52
C ALA A 250 6.14 3.17 8.08
N GLY A 251 6.52 2.39 7.10
CA GLY A 251 6.37 2.79 5.70
C GLY A 251 7.26 2.01 4.76
N GLY A 252 7.74 2.67 3.70
CA GLY A 252 8.61 2.02 2.75
C GLY A 252 9.39 2.98 1.87
N THR A 253 10.40 2.44 1.22
CA THR A 253 11.30 3.16 0.32
C THR A 253 11.68 2.30 -0.86
N GLU A 254 11.91 2.93 -2.00
CA GLU A 254 12.44 2.26 -3.18
C GLU A 254 13.21 3.23 -4.07
N ALA A 255 14.31 2.77 -4.67
CA ALA A 255 15.09 3.53 -5.66
C ALA A 255 15.63 2.57 -6.73
N PRO A 256 14.74 2.04 -7.59
CA PRO A 256 15.08 0.92 -8.46
C PRO A 256 15.58 1.35 -9.85
N ILE A 257 15.59 2.67 -10.17
CA ILE A 257 15.80 3.15 -11.53
C ILE A 257 17.26 2.95 -11.96
N CYS A 258 17.50 1.93 -12.76
CA CYS A 258 18.76 1.63 -13.41
C CYS A 258 18.51 0.76 -14.66
N ARG A 259 19.53 0.58 -15.48
CA ARG A 259 19.40 -0.18 -16.74
C ARG A 259 18.98 -1.63 -16.52
N LEU A 260 19.51 -2.29 -15.49
CA LEU A 260 19.18 -3.68 -15.15
C LEU A 260 17.69 -3.83 -14.82
N THR A 261 17.15 -2.94 -13.98
CA THR A 261 15.72 -2.98 -13.59
C THR A 261 14.81 -2.69 -14.78
N LEU A 262 15.14 -1.68 -15.59
CA LEU A 262 14.39 -1.36 -16.80
C LEU A 262 14.35 -2.55 -17.75
N ALA A 263 15.50 -3.15 -18.05
CA ALA A 263 15.60 -4.32 -18.91
C ALA A 263 14.78 -5.50 -18.38
N SER A 264 14.82 -5.73 -17.06
CA SER A 264 14.08 -6.84 -16.43
C SER A 264 12.57 -6.67 -16.53
N PHE A 265 12.04 -5.48 -16.25
CA PHE A 265 10.60 -5.20 -16.37
C PHE A 265 10.13 -5.11 -17.83
N CYS A 266 10.97 -4.61 -18.74
CA CYS A 266 10.69 -4.64 -20.18
C CYS A 266 10.63 -6.07 -20.73
N ALA A 267 11.50 -6.98 -20.26
CA ALA A 267 11.51 -8.38 -20.68
C ALA A 267 10.20 -9.10 -20.38
N ILE A 268 9.53 -8.76 -19.28
CA ILE A 268 8.20 -9.28 -18.92
C ILE A 268 7.05 -8.40 -19.43
N ARG A 269 7.34 -7.35 -20.21
CA ARG A 269 6.37 -6.42 -20.81
C ARG A 269 5.47 -5.75 -19.76
N ALA A 270 6.03 -5.39 -18.62
CA ALA A 270 5.27 -4.78 -17.52
C ALA A 270 5.25 -3.25 -17.57
N LEU A 271 6.23 -2.61 -18.25
CA LEU A 271 6.36 -1.16 -18.34
C LEU A 271 5.60 -0.58 -19.53
N SER A 272 5.03 0.62 -19.33
CA SER A 272 4.53 1.44 -20.42
C SER A 272 5.68 1.84 -21.36
N THR A 273 5.39 1.82 -22.65
CA THR A 273 6.32 2.24 -23.72
C THR A 273 5.89 3.57 -24.37
N ARG A 274 4.98 4.32 -23.74
CA ARG A 274 4.49 5.62 -24.23
C ARG A 274 5.54 6.74 -24.04
N ASN A 275 6.72 6.54 -24.61
CA ASN A 275 7.87 7.44 -24.48
C ASN A 275 7.69 8.83 -25.11
N SER A 276 6.78 8.95 -26.08
CA SER A 276 6.48 10.22 -26.74
C SER A 276 5.61 11.15 -25.90
N ASP A 277 4.91 10.60 -24.89
CA ASP A 277 4.06 11.34 -23.97
C ASP A 277 4.25 10.80 -22.55
N PRO A 278 5.37 11.15 -21.88
CA PRO A 278 5.66 10.66 -20.54
C PRO A 278 4.57 10.95 -19.52
N ALA A 279 4.01 12.18 -19.53
CA ALA A 279 2.99 12.59 -18.57
C ALA A 279 1.68 11.80 -18.73
N GLY A 280 1.35 11.37 -19.95
CA GLY A 280 0.17 10.55 -20.26
C GLY A 280 0.38 9.06 -20.18
N ALA A 281 1.58 8.57 -19.75
CA ALA A 281 1.92 7.15 -19.80
C ALA A 281 1.26 6.33 -18.70
N SER A 282 1.21 6.82 -17.45
CA SER A 282 0.48 6.16 -16.38
C SER A 282 -0.99 6.58 -16.45
N ARG A 283 -1.85 5.63 -16.84
CA ARG A 283 -3.27 5.88 -17.14
C ARG A 283 -4.18 4.76 -16.63
N PRO A 284 -4.28 4.60 -15.28
CA PRO A 284 -5.07 3.53 -14.69
C PRO A 284 -6.52 3.54 -15.18
N PHE A 285 -7.08 2.34 -15.41
CA PHE A 285 -8.46 2.10 -15.87
C PHE A 285 -8.79 2.61 -17.27
N ASP A 286 -7.88 3.31 -17.95
CA ASP A 286 -8.06 3.73 -19.34
C ASP A 286 -7.86 2.54 -20.30
N ALA A 287 -8.69 2.45 -21.35
CA ALA A 287 -8.66 1.35 -22.33
C ALA A 287 -7.33 1.27 -23.10
N THR A 288 -6.57 2.36 -23.16
CA THR A 288 -5.29 2.44 -23.89
C THR A 288 -4.06 2.30 -23.00
N ARG A 289 -4.24 1.87 -21.73
CA ARG A 289 -3.13 1.57 -20.81
C ARG A 289 -2.29 0.40 -21.32
N ASP A 290 -0.98 0.50 -21.20
CA ASP A 290 -0.03 -0.47 -21.76
C ASP A 290 1.01 -0.99 -20.76
N GLY A 291 0.92 -0.61 -19.48
CA GLY A 291 1.85 -1.01 -18.45
C GLY A 291 2.07 0.09 -17.41
N PHE A 292 2.79 -0.22 -16.33
CA PHE A 292 3.08 0.78 -15.31
C PHE A 292 4.30 1.63 -15.67
N VAL A 293 4.41 2.79 -15.05
CA VAL A 293 5.62 3.63 -15.08
C VAL A 293 6.41 3.40 -13.81
N LEU A 294 7.68 2.97 -13.94
CA LEU A 294 8.57 2.75 -12.80
C LEU A 294 8.86 4.08 -12.08
N GLY A 295 8.76 4.08 -10.75
CA GLY A 295 9.06 5.25 -9.92
C GLY A 295 9.96 4.92 -8.74
N GLU A 296 10.45 5.99 -8.08
CA GLU A 296 11.24 5.92 -6.87
C GLU A 296 10.69 6.87 -5.80
N GLY A 297 11.01 6.61 -4.52
CA GLY A 297 10.60 7.48 -3.43
C GLY A 297 10.53 6.78 -2.09
N ALA A 298 9.98 7.49 -1.10
CA ALA A 298 9.68 6.96 0.22
C ALA A 298 8.47 7.65 0.85
N GLY A 299 7.74 6.88 1.65
CA GLY A 299 6.75 7.37 2.60
C GLY A 299 6.99 6.74 3.97
N VAL A 300 7.03 7.57 5.01
CA VAL A 300 7.14 7.12 6.40
C VAL A 300 6.08 7.81 7.22
N LEU A 301 5.30 7.02 7.95
CA LEU A 301 4.31 7.46 8.92
C LEU A 301 4.84 7.21 10.34
N VAL A 302 4.54 8.11 11.26
CA VAL A 302 4.67 7.87 12.70
C VAL A 302 3.34 7.31 13.19
N LEU A 303 3.34 6.03 13.53
CA LEU A 303 2.23 5.34 14.17
C LEU A 303 2.42 5.39 15.68
N GLU A 304 1.37 5.68 16.42
CA GLU A 304 1.45 5.90 17.83
C GLU A 304 0.21 5.35 18.56
N GLN A 305 0.38 4.83 19.76
CA GLN A 305 -0.71 4.45 20.63
C GLN A 305 -1.56 5.68 20.96
N LEU A 306 -2.88 5.60 20.81
CA LEU A 306 -3.78 6.74 21.01
C LEU A 306 -3.64 7.36 22.40
N ALA A 307 -3.57 6.54 23.45
CA ALA A 307 -3.38 7.01 24.82
C ALA A 307 -2.07 7.81 24.99
N HIS A 308 -0.99 7.39 24.31
CA HIS A 308 0.29 8.11 24.33
C HIS A 308 0.19 9.44 23.56
N ALA A 309 -0.39 9.43 22.35
CA ALA A 309 -0.60 10.62 21.53
C ALA A 309 -1.42 11.69 22.27
N ARG A 310 -2.51 11.29 22.94
CA ARG A 310 -3.35 12.19 23.74
C ARG A 310 -2.59 12.77 24.93
N ARG A 311 -1.83 11.96 25.70
CA ARG A 311 -1.05 12.43 26.85
C ARG A 311 -0.05 13.54 26.49
N ARG A 312 0.55 13.49 25.31
CA ARG A 312 1.51 14.51 24.84
C ARG A 312 0.88 15.64 24.00
N GLY A 313 -0.43 15.64 23.78
CA GLY A 313 -1.12 16.64 22.98
C GLY A 313 -0.75 16.59 21.49
N ALA A 314 -0.52 15.41 20.94
CA ALA A 314 -0.11 15.24 19.55
C ALA A 314 -1.22 15.69 18.59
N GLN A 315 -0.80 16.25 17.45
CA GLN A 315 -1.68 16.31 16.28
C GLN A 315 -1.92 14.88 15.78
N ILE A 316 -3.18 14.51 15.59
CA ILE A 316 -3.56 13.21 15.02
C ILE A 316 -4.11 13.45 13.61
N TYR A 317 -3.57 12.74 12.63
CA TYR A 317 -3.99 12.83 11.24
C TYR A 317 -5.11 11.85 10.91
N ALA A 318 -4.99 10.62 11.40
CA ALA A 318 -5.94 9.54 11.16
C ALA A 318 -5.78 8.44 12.21
N GLU A 319 -6.73 7.52 12.28
CA GLU A 319 -6.62 6.26 13.02
C GLU A 319 -6.58 5.08 12.05
N ILE A 320 -5.74 4.07 12.33
CA ILE A 320 -5.68 2.81 11.61
C ILE A 320 -6.74 1.87 12.18
N LEU A 321 -7.85 1.71 11.48
CA LEU A 321 -8.98 0.87 11.91
C LEU A 321 -8.74 -0.61 11.67
N GLY A 322 -8.31 -0.95 10.45
CA GLY A 322 -8.16 -2.32 10.01
C GLY A 322 -7.01 -2.51 9.02
N TYR A 323 -6.47 -3.69 9.05
CA TYR A 323 -5.43 -4.15 8.13
C TYR A 323 -5.62 -5.63 7.84
N ALA A 324 -5.45 -6.02 6.59
CA ALA A 324 -5.40 -7.44 6.23
C ALA A 324 -4.38 -7.69 5.12
N SER A 325 -3.80 -8.88 5.14
CA SER A 325 -2.98 -9.41 4.06
C SER A 325 -3.50 -10.80 3.66
N THR A 326 -3.46 -11.09 2.35
CA THR A 326 -3.83 -12.38 1.76
C THR A 326 -2.85 -12.75 0.65
N CYS A 327 -2.97 -13.97 0.12
CA CYS A 327 -2.19 -14.41 -1.03
C CYS A 327 -3.12 -15.02 -2.08
N ASP A 328 -2.88 -14.72 -3.36
CA ASP A 328 -3.58 -15.32 -4.50
C ASP A 328 -3.22 -16.78 -4.70
N ALA A 329 -1.96 -17.15 -4.43
CA ALA A 329 -1.36 -18.45 -4.71
C ALA A 329 -1.63 -18.92 -6.17
N TYR A 330 -1.60 -17.98 -7.13
CA TYR A 330 -1.99 -18.19 -8.52
C TYR A 330 -0.80 -18.14 -9.48
N HIS A 331 -0.09 -17.01 -9.55
CA HIS A 331 1.03 -16.79 -10.47
C HIS A 331 2.04 -15.78 -9.90
N VAL A 332 3.32 -15.85 -10.35
CA VAL A 332 4.40 -14.99 -9.82
C VAL A 332 4.25 -13.50 -10.20
N THR A 333 3.61 -13.18 -11.34
CA THR A 333 3.46 -11.80 -11.82
C THR A 333 2.04 -11.40 -12.16
N ALA A 334 1.18 -12.36 -12.54
CA ALA A 334 -0.21 -12.08 -12.90
C ALA A 334 -1.10 -12.12 -11.65
N PRO A 335 -2.02 -11.15 -11.46
CA PRO A 335 -3.05 -11.24 -10.44
C PRO A 335 -4.03 -12.36 -10.75
N HIS A 336 -4.78 -12.81 -9.74
CA HIS A 336 -5.88 -13.73 -9.98
C HIS A 336 -6.92 -13.07 -10.91
N PRO A 337 -7.32 -13.68 -12.03
CA PRO A 337 -8.14 -13.01 -13.05
C PRO A 337 -9.50 -12.53 -12.53
N GLU A 338 -10.05 -13.19 -11.53
CA GLU A 338 -11.31 -12.81 -10.88
C GLU A 338 -11.10 -11.90 -9.65
N GLY A 339 -9.86 -11.58 -9.26
CA GLY A 339 -9.55 -10.73 -8.12
C GLY A 339 -9.82 -11.35 -6.74
N ASP A 340 -9.93 -12.70 -6.64
CA ASP A 340 -10.32 -13.40 -5.41
C ASP A 340 -9.44 -13.05 -4.19
N GLY A 341 -8.11 -13.10 -4.33
CA GLY A 341 -7.20 -12.80 -3.22
C GLY A 341 -7.31 -11.36 -2.74
N ALA A 342 -7.46 -10.42 -3.67
CA ALA A 342 -7.67 -9.01 -3.37
C ALA A 342 -9.03 -8.77 -2.70
N ALA A 343 -10.10 -9.41 -3.17
CA ALA A 343 -11.43 -9.34 -2.56
C ALA A 343 -11.42 -9.86 -1.12
N ARG A 344 -10.72 -10.98 -0.86
CA ARG A 344 -10.53 -11.51 0.50
C ARG A 344 -9.74 -10.55 1.39
N ALA A 345 -8.72 -9.86 0.86
CA ALA A 345 -7.98 -8.87 1.63
C ALA A 345 -8.87 -7.69 2.03
N ILE A 346 -9.66 -7.16 1.08
CA ILE A 346 -10.64 -6.09 1.32
C ILE A 346 -11.65 -6.52 2.39
N THR A 347 -12.31 -7.66 2.21
CA THR A 347 -13.33 -8.16 3.15
C THR A 347 -12.75 -8.35 4.55
N ARG A 348 -11.55 -8.92 4.67
CA ARG A 348 -10.88 -9.11 5.97
C ARG A 348 -10.46 -7.79 6.62
N ALA A 349 -10.03 -6.80 5.83
CA ALA A 349 -9.68 -5.48 6.36
C ALA A 349 -10.92 -4.77 6.91
N LEU A 350 -12.06 -4.83 6.20
CA LEU A 350 -13.35 -4.33 6.67
C LEU A 350 -13.81 -5.02 7.96
N ALA A 351 -13.71 -6.34 8.02
CA ALA A 351 -14.07 -7.12 9.22
C ALA A 351 -13.20 -6.74 10.43
N LYS A 352 -11.86 -6.60 10.25
CA LYS A 352 -10.95 -6.13 11.31
C LYS A 352 -11.22 -4.68 11.72
N ALA A 353 -11.65 -3.83 10.79
CA ALA A 353 -12.10 -2.48 11.06
C ALA A 353 -13.49 -2.44 11.74
N ARG A 354 -14.21 -3.56 11.78
CA ARG A 354 -15.60 -3.70 12.27
C ARG A 354 -16.59 -2.78 11.55
N ILE A 355 -16.44 -2.65 10.23
CA ILE A 355 -17.30 -1.83 9.38
C ILE A 355 -17.81 -2.63 8.19
N GLY A 356 -18.94 -2.18 7.62
CA GLY A 356 -19.43 -2.66 6.34
C GLY A 356 -18.90 -1.84 5.16
N PRO A 357 -18.98 -2.37 3.92
CA PRO A 357 -18.51 -1.68 2.72
C PRO A 357 -19.19 -0.32 2.49
N GLN A 358 -20.47 -0.17 2.91
CA GLN A 358 -21.25 1.08 2.79
C GLN A 358 -20.74 2.23 3.67
N GLN A 359 -19.78 1.97 4.57
CA GLN A 359 -19.17 2.97 5.44
C GLN A 359 -17.86 3.52 4.89
N VAL A 360 -17.34 2.96 3.81
CA VAL A 360 -16.12 3.44 3.13
C VAL A 360 -16.50 4.56 2.18
N ASP A 361 -15.93 5.74 2.40
CA ASP A 361 -16.24 6.94 1.63
C ASP A 361 -15.31 7.11 0.42
N TYR A 362 -14.15 6.44 0.39
CA TYR A 362 -13.17 6.53 -0.70
C TYR A 362 -12.19 5.35 -0.69
N ILE A 363 -11.81 4.89 -1.88
CA ILE A 363 -10.78 3.88 -2.10
C ILE A 363 -9.62 4.49 -2.89
N ASN A 364 -8.41 4.47 -2.31
CA ASN A 364 -7.17 4.65 -3.06
C ASN A 364 -6.77 3.29 -3.63
N ALA A 365 -6.90 3.15 -4.94
CA ALA A 365 -6.69 1.88 -5.63
C ALA A 365 -5.20 1.56 -5.83
N HIS A 366 -4.88 0.28 -5.91
CA HIS A 366 -3.57 -0.17 -6.36
C HIS A 366 -3.30 0.24 -7.81
N ALA A 367 -4.19 -0.05 -8.70
CA ALA A 367 -4.31 0.37 -10.10
C ALA A 367 -3.01 0.88 -10.75
N THR A 368 -2.20 -0.07 -11.21
CA THR A 368 -0.86 0.23 -11.76
C THR A 368 -0.85 0.67 -13.22
N SER A 369 -2.01 0.85 -13.86
CA SER A 369 -2.10 1.09 -15.31
C SER A 369 -1.71 -0.13 -16.15
N THR A 370 -1.89 -1.34 -15.61
CA THR A 370 -1.68 -2.58 -16.35
C THR A 370 -3.01 -3.17 -16.83
N PRO A 371 -3.07 -3.74 -18.04
CA PRO A 371 -4.31 -4.29 -18.58
C PRO A 371 -5.01 -5.28 -17.64
N ALA A 372 -4.27 -6.25 -17.11
CA ALA A 372 -4.83 -7.28 -16.24
C ALA A 372 -5.05 -6.82 -14.79
N GLY A 373 -4.14 -5.98 -14.26
CA GLY A 373 -4.19 -5.55 -12.86
C GLY A 373 -5.42 -4.73 -12.54
N ASP A 374 -5.70 -3.73 -13.36
CA ASP A 374 -6.79 -2.80 -13.14
C ASP A 374 -8.17 -3.48 -13.29
N ILE A 375 -8.30 -4.46 -14.21
CA ILE A 375 -9.51 -5.29 -14.34
C ILE A 375 -9.70 -6.18 -13.10
N SER A 376 -8.65 -6.86 -12.67
CA SER A 376 -8.69 -7.74 -11.50
C SER A 376 -9.08 -6.95 -10.24
N GLU A 377 -8.54 -5.74 -10.04
CA GLU A 377 -8.91 -4.89 -8.90
C GLU A 377 -10.36 -4.40 -8.99
N THR A 378 -10.84 -4.02 -10.18
CA THR A 378 -12.26 -3.67 -10.40
C THR A 378 -13.19 -4.81 -9.98
N LEU A 379 -12.86 -6.05 -10.37
CA LEU A 379 -13.64 -7.25 -9.99
C LEU A 379 -13.56 -7.52 -8.49
N ALA A 380 -12.38 -7.37 -7.88
CA ALA A 380 -12.19 -7.53 -6.45
C ALA A 380 -13.04 -6.54 -5.62
N ILE A 381 -13.08 -5.27 -6.04
CA ILE A 381 -13.91 -4.25 -5.40
C ILE A 381 -15.39 -4.60 -5.54
N LYS A 382 -15.83 -5.00 -6.75
CA LYS A 382 -17.22 -5.44 -6.97
C LYS A 382 -17.62 -6.63 -6.09
N GLN A 383 -16.73 -7.61 -5.93
CA GLN A 383 -16.98 -8.77 -5.06
C GLN A 383 -17.10 -8.38 -3.59
N ALA A 384 -16.18 -7.52 -3.10
CA ALA A 384 -16.12 -7.15 -1.70
C ALA A 384 -17.20 -6.13 -1.30
N PHE A 385 -17.59 -5.23 -2.21
CA PHE A 385 -18.55 -4.15 -1.93
C PHE A 385 -19.98 -4.46 -2.39
N GLY A 386 -20.18 -5.46 -3.25
CA GLY A 386 -21.51 -5.81 -3.78
C GLY A 386 -22.18 -4.61 -4.45
N GLU A 387 -23.40 -4.30 -4.04
CA GLU A 387 -24.20 -3.19 -4.58
C GLU A 387 -23.58 -1.79 -4.32
N TYR A 388 -22.71 -1.68 -3.31
CA TYR A 388 -22.05 -0.39 -2.97
C TYR A 388 -20.85 -0.08 -3.86
N ALA A 389 -20.35 -1.03 -4.64
CA ALA A 389 -19.17 -0.82 -5.50
C ALA A 389 -19.34 0.32 -6.50
N SER A 390 -20.57 0.53 -7.03
CA SER A 390 -20.87 1.59 -7.99
C SER A 390 -21.01 2.99 -7.35
N SER A 391 -21.10 3.08 -6.02
CA SER A 391 -21.32 4.34 -5.30
C SER A 391 -20.09 4.84 -4.55
N VAL A 392 -19.08 4.00 -4.30
CA VAL A 392 -17.85 4.41 -3.65
C VAL A 392 -16.89 5.04 -4.70
N PRO A 393 -16.43 6.29 -4.50
CA PRO A 393 -15.43 6.88 -5.37
C PRO A 393 -14.07 6.19 -5.19
N ILE A 394 -13.39 5.96 -6.31
CA ILE A 394 -12.07 5.31 -6.37
C ILE A 394 -11.12 6.25 -7.07
N SER A 395 -9.87 6.36 -6.63
CA SER A 395 -8.85 7.00 -7.45
C SER A 395 -7.50 6.28 -7.41
N ALA A 396 -6.72 6.47 -8.47
CA ALA A 396 -5.40 5.87 -8.65
C ALA A 396 -4.34 6.96 -8.69
N THR A 397 -3.72 7.25 -7.55
CA THR A 397 -2.66 8.26 -7.44
C THR A 397 -1.39 7.91 -8.21
N LYS A 398 -1.22 6.63 -8.59
CA LYS A 398 -0.14 6.17 -9.48
C LYS A 398 -0.22 6.78 -10.90
N SER A 399 -1.38 7.31 -11.30
CA SER A 399 -1.48 8.11 -12.52
C SER A 399 -0.56 9.34 -12.49
N MET A 400 -0.27 9.85 -11.30
CA MET A 400 0.55 11.05 -11.05
C MET A 400 1.96 10.68 -10.55
N THR A 401 2.07 9.76 -9.60
CA THR A 401 3.35 9.39 -8.96
C THR A 401 4.15 8.36 -9.75
N GLY A 402 3.54 7.67 -10.73
CA GLY A 402 4.07 6.40 -11.20
C GLY A 402 3.99 5.32 -10.10
N HIS A 403 4.56 4.17 -10.35
CA HIS A 403 4.56 3.06 -9.40
C HIS A 403 5.87 3.00 -8.62
N LEU A 404 5.83 3.43 -7.36
CA LEU A 404 7.01 3.47 -6.46
C LEU A 404 7.33 2.09 -5.86
N THR A 405 6.83 1.00 -6.46
CA THR A 405 7.04 -0.39 -6.05
C THR A 405 6.79 -0.58 -4.54
N SER A 406 7.78 -0.97 -3.73
CA SER A 406 7.60 -1.21 -2.30
C SER A 406 7.28 0.04 -1.47
N ALA A 407 7.57 1.23 -1.97
CA ALA A 407 7.24 2.50 -1.32
C ALA A 407 5.80 2.97 -1.60
N ALA A 408 5.14 2.41 -2.64
CA ALA A 408 3.86 2.90 -3.14
C ALA A 408 2.78 2.98 -2.06
N GLY A 409 2.57 1.90 -1.32
CA GLY A 409 1.50 1.83 -0.33
C GLY A 409 1.63 2.84 0.81
N ALA A 410 2.85 3.22 1.22
CA ALA A 410 3.05 4.24 2.25
C ALA A 410 2.74 5.65 1.73
N VAL A 411 3.10 5.94 0.49
CA VAL A 411 2.78 7.20 -0.19
C VAL A 411 1.26 7.29 -0.44
N GLU A 412 0.61 6.19 -0.78
CA GLU A 412 -0.84 6.09 -0.97
C GLU A 412 -1.62 6.16 0.34
N ALA A 413 -1.11 5.57 1.42
CA ALA A 413 -1.67 5.77 2.75
C ALA A 413 -1.62 7.26 3.16
N ALA A 414 -0.48 7.94 2.92
CA ALA A 414 -0.37 9.37 3.16
C ALA A 414 -1.33 10.19 2.28
N ALA A 415 -1.50 9.85 0.99
CA ALA A 415 -2.49 10.48 0.11
C ALA A 415 -3.92 10.31 0.63
N SER A 416 -4.27 9.10 1.11
CA SER A 416 -5.57 8.80 1.69
C SER A 416 -5.84 9.56 2.99
N ILE A 417 -4.82 9.68 3.86
CA ILE A 417 -4.87 10.47 5.10
C ILE A 417 -5.05 11.97 4.80
N LEU A 418 -4.34 12.48 3.80
CA LEU A 418 -4.48 13.87 3.36
C LEU A 418 -5.86 14.12 2.73
N ALA A 419 -6.40 13.15 1.99
CA ALA A 419 -7.78 13.22 1.49
C ALA A 419 -8.79 13.33 2.65
N LEU A 420 -8.66 12.51 3.70
CA LEU A 420 -9.46 12.63 4.93
C LEU A 420 -9.35 14.01 5.56
N LYS A 421 -8.12 14.52 5.71
CA LYS A 421 -7.84 15.81 6.35
C LYS A 421 -8.46 16.98 5.59
N HIS A 422 -8.40 16.97 4.27
CA HIS A 422 -8.81 18.10 3.43
C HIS A 422 -10.23 17.94 2.86
N GLY A 423 -10.85 16.77 2.95
CA GLY A 423 -12.15 16.50 2.34
C GLY A 423 -12.12 16.58 0.81
N ILE A 424 -11.00 16.16 0.20
CA ILE A 424 -10.79 16.19 -1.26
C ILE A 424 -10.19 14.87 -1.71
N ILE A 425 -10.81 14.23 -2.69
CA ILE A 425 -10.29 13.02 -3.34
C ILE A 425 -9.37 13.43 -4.49
N PRO A 426 -8.09 13.00 -4.51
CA PRO A 426 -7.20 13.19 -5.66
C PRO A 426 -7.74 12.51 -6.92
N PRO A 427 -7.50 13.04 -8.13
CA PRO A 427 -8.01 12.44 -9.36
C PRO A 427 -7.20 11.20 -9.79
N THR A 428 -7.81 10.37 -10.64
CA THR A 428 -7.11 9.53 -11.60
C THR A 428 -6.91 10.33 -12.88
N ILE A 429 -5.70 10.81 -13.15
CA ILE A 429 -5.41 11.55 -14.38
C ILE A 429 -5.22 10.62 -15.58
N ASN A 430 -5.26 11.17 -16.79
CA ASN A 430 -5.10 10.45 -18.06
C ASN A 430 -6.23 9.45 -18.37
N TYR A 431 -7.39 9.61 -17.73
CA TYR A 431 -8.58 8.79 -18.01
C TYR A 431 -9.36 9.43 -19.17
N GLU A 432 -9.10 8.99 -20.40
CA GLU A 432 -9.64 9.54 -21.64
C GLU A 432 -10.60 8.59 -22.34
N TYR A 433 -10.27 7.30 -22.34
CA TYR A 433 -11.02 6.25 -22.99
C TYR A 433 -11.45 5.21 -21.95
N PRO A 434 -12.71 5.27 -21.45
CA PRO A 434 -13.22 4.31 -20.49
C PRO A 434 -13.09 2.88 -20.97
N ASP A 435 -12.49 2.00 -20.14
CA ASP A 435 -12.47 0.57 -20.40
C ASP A 435 -13.78 -0.06 -19.90
N PRO A 436 -14.59 -0.73 -20.79
CA PRO A 436 -15.85 -1.37 -20.37
C PRO A 436 -15.68 -2.43 -19.28
N ALA A 437 -14.48 -3.00 -19.09
CA ALA A 437 -14.19 -3.94 -18.02
C ALA A 437 -13.89 -3.24 -16.67
N CYS A 438 -13.66 -1.92 -16.70
CA CYS A 438 -13.41 -1.05 -15.56
C CYS A 438 -14.52 -0.01 -15.49
N ASP A 439 -15.67 -0.34 -14.94
CA ASP A 439 -16.93 0.41 -15.02
C ASP A 439 -17.38 1.01 -13.67
N LEU A 440 -16.44 1.36 -12.78
CA LEU A 440 -16.69 2.02 -11.50
C LEU A 440 -16.41 3.53 -11.58
N ASP A 441 -16.63 4.27 -10.49
CA ASP A 441 -16.32 5.72 -10.41
C ASP A 441 -14.84 5.94 -10.04
N TYR A 442 -13.99 6.22 -11.01
CA TYR A 442 -12.55 6.39 -10.82
C TYR A 442 -12.08 7.84 -10.59
N VAL A 443 -12.98 8.76 -10.27
CA VAL A 443 -12.69 10.21 -10.06
C VAL A 443 -11.81 10.75 -11.19
N PRO A 444 -12.29 10.84 -12.44
CA PRO A 444 -11.47 11.12 -13.60
C PRO A 444 -10.97 12.57 -13.66
N ASN A 445 -9.67 12.73 -13.88
CA ASN A 445 -8.95 13.93 -14.29
C ASN A 445 -9.05 15.18 -13.39
N GLN A 446 -9.98 15.26 -12.46
CA GLN A 446 -10.17 16.42 -11.56
C GLN A 446 -10.39 15.95 -10.11
N ALA A 447 -9.70 16.61 -9.18
CA ALA A 447 -9.90 16.38 -7.75
C ALA A 447 -11.36 16.71 -7.36
N ARG A 448 -11.93 15.90 -6.46
CA ARG A 448 -13.35 15.97 -6.09
C ARG A 448 -13.50 16.25 -4.59
N PRO A 449 -14.13 17.37 -4.19
CA PRO A 449 -14.54 17.57 -2.80
C PRO A 449 -15.53 16.48 -2.35
N ALA A 450 -15.30 15.91 -1.17
CA ALA A 450 -16.16 14.88 -0.59
C ALA A 450 -16.08 14.88 0.94
N PRO A 451 -17.20 14.64 1.65
CA PRO A 451 -17.19 14.44 3.09
C PRO A 451 -16.64 13.05 3.40
N LEU A 452 -15.36 12.96 3.78
CA LEU A 452 -14.67 11.70 4.06
C LEU A 452 -14.57 11.45 5.56
N GLN A 453 -14.95 10.26 6.00
CA GLN A 453 -14.79 9.76 7.38
C GLN A 453 -13.92 8.52 7.41
N ILE A 454 -14.09 7.59 6.46
CA ILE A 454 -13.39 6.32 6.38
C ILE A 454 -12.88 6.13 4.96
N VAL A 455 -11.60 5.83 4.84
CA VAL A 455 -10.93 5.57 3.56
C VAL A 455 -10.21 4.23 3.58
N MET A 456 -10.07 3.64 2.40
CA MET A 456 -9.35 2.40 2.19
C MET A 456 -8.19 2.62 1.22
N SER A 457 -7.06 1.95 1.46
CA SER A 457 -5.90 1.93 0.55
C SER A 457 -5.53 0.50 0.21
N ASN A 458 -5.49 0.18 -1.08
CA ASN A 458 -5.21 -1.15 -1.62
C ASN A 458 -3.79 -1.25 -2.17
N SER A 459 -3.14 -2.38 -1.94
CA SER A 459 -1.84 -2.69 -2.56
C SER A 459 -1.75 -4.17 -2.90
N PHE A 460 -1.51 -4.48 -4.18
CA PHE A 460 -1.44 -5.84 -4.71
C PHE A 460 -0.08 -6.06 -5.38
N GLY A 461 0.69 -7.03 -4.89
CA GLY A 461 2.09 -7.23 -5.27
C GLY A 461 2.32 -8.46 -6.13
N PHE A 462 3.41 -8.42 -6.90
CA PHE A 462 3.95 -9.63 -7.52
C PHE A 462 4.15 -10.73 -6.47
N GLY A 463 3.94 -11.99 -6.85
CA GLY A 463 3.84 -13.10 -5.93
C GLY A 463 2.41 -13.33 -5.42
N GLY A 464 1.45 -12.48 -5.82
CA GLY A 464 0.04 -12.57 -5.42
C GLY A 464 -0.20 -12.14 -3.96
N ILE A 465 0.62 -11.25 -3.41
CA ILE A 465 0.45 -10.73 -2.05
C ILE A 465 -0.45 -9.49 -2.12
N ASN A 466 -1.55 -9.52 -1.38
CA ASN A 466 -2.51 -8.44 -1.27
C ASN A 466 -2.50 -7.86 0.14
N ALA A 467 -2.46 -6.54 0.26
CA ALA A 467 -2.53 -5.82 1.53
C ALA A 467 -3.51 -4.65 1.43
N VAL A 468 -4.34 -4.48 2.45
CA VAL A 468 -5.37 -3.44 2.51
C VAL A 468 -5.35 -2.77 3.86
N LEU A 469 -5.35 -1.44 3.87
CA LEU A 469 -5.52 -0.60 5.06
C LEU A 469 -6.87 0.09 5.05
N VAL A 470 -7.51 0.16 6.20
CA VAL A 470 -8.71 0.97 6.45
C VAL A 470 -8.34 2.02 7.51
N MET A 471 -8.57 3.27 7.19
CA MET A 471 -8.23 4.42 8.02
C MET A 471 -9.45 5.32 8.21
N GLN A 472 -9.56 5.96 9.36
CA GLN A 472 -10.61 6.94 9.62
C GLN A 472 -10.07 8.28 10.06
N GLN A 473 -10.94 9.29 10.04
CA GLN A 473 -10.64 10.58 10.65
C GLN A 473 -10.20 10.43 12.12
N PRO A 474 -9.42 11.40 12.64
CA PRO A 474 -9.02 11.37 14.04
C PRO A 474 -10.22 11.15 14.96
N PRO A 475 -10.07 10.31 16.00
CA PRO A 475 -11.11 10.20 17.03
C PRO A 475 -11.34 11.57 17.68
N MET A 476 -12.61 11.94 17.86
CA MET A 476 -12.97 13.18 18.57
C MET A 476 -12.30 13.20 19.94
N VAL A 477 -11.78 14.36 20.33
CA VAL A 477 -11.10 14.60 21.60
C VAL A 477 -12.13 14.60 22.74
#